data_5dd7df5d55cb7e24a5b532e4cf916e68
#
_entry.id   5dd7df5d55cb7e24a5b532e4cf916e68
#
_cell.length_a   1.000
_cell.length_b   1.000
_cell.length_c   1.000
_cell.angle_alpha   90.00
_cell.angle_beta   90.00
_cell.angle_gamma   90.00
#
_symmetry.space_group_name_H-M   'P 1'
#
loop_
_entity.id
_entity.type
_entity.pdbx_description
1 polymer ?
#
loop_
_entity_poly.entity_id
_entity_poly.type
_entity_poly.pdbx_seq_one_letter_code
_entity_poly.pdbx_strand_id
1 'polypeptide(L)'
;MSPHPTQAPRASEQARRLADTFIGRLTQSGYTATVGAPVNYGHKVSLAHPSLPHTLHAVLYVGKDKTSFVKEGKNWPDGLYDVLLQEFHTLLLPHPMPLVAPITQAAGSTVAYVDGSYCEQDHNAHIGWAFEIWREGQSIDGQAGSISHPDALSLRNVAGECHAVEQVLEWCRAHDCTDIEIRFDYTGLAHWANGTWRTNAVRTQRYRERVASSGVRITWTKIQAHNGEYGNARVDFFARHAATNHVFFPEL
;
A
#
# COMPACT_ATOMS: atom_id res chain seq x y z
N MET A 1 -8.95 -40.35 -2.34
CA MET A 1 -7.71 -39.59 -2.14
C MET A 1 -7.93 -38.66 -0.96
N SER A 2 -7.32 -38.96 0.16
CA SER A 2 -7.45 -38.17 1.41
C SER A 2 -6.66 -36.87 1.30
N PRO A 3 -7.16 -35.73 1.81
CA PRO A 3 -6.42 -34.47 1.74
C PRO A 3 -5.17 -34.54 2.63
N HIS A 4 -4.07 -33.99 2.14
CA HIS A 4 -2.80 -33.89 2.84
C HIS A 4 -2.95 -33.14 4.18
N PRO A 5 -2.55 -33.73 5.34
CA PRO A 5 -2.80 -33.16 6.68
C PRO A 5 -1.83 -32.06 7.12
N THR A 6 -0.93 -31.57 6.26
CA THR A 6 0.24 -30.77 6.71
C THR A 6 0.12 -29.25 6.53
N GLN A 7 -0.93 -28.71 5.89
CA GLN A 7 -1.02 -27.26 5.63
C GLN A 7 -1.88 -26.48 6.66
N ALA A 8 -2.91 -27.09 7.23
CA ALA A 8 -3.81 -26.42 8.17
C ALA A 8 -3.14 -26.00 9.51
N PRO A 9 -2.26 -26.80 10.13
CA PRO A 9 -1.59 -26.41 11.37
C PRO A 9 -0.66 -25.20 11.22
N ARG A 10 0.06 -25.08 10.10
CA ARG A 10 0.97 -23.96 9.84
C ARG A 10 0.23 -22.65 9.62
N ALA A 11 -0.88 -22.65 8.89
CA ALA A 11 -1.71 -21.47 8.68
C ALA A 11 -2.33 -20.95 9.98
N SER A 12 -2.79 -21.86 10.85
CA SER A 12 -3.35 -21.50 12.17
C SER A 12 -2.28 -20.90 13.10
N GLU A 13 -1.07 -21.44 13.12
CA GLU A 13 0.03 -20.88 13.91
C GLU A 13 0.47 -19.51 13.38
N GLN A 14 0.52 -19.34 12.08
CA GLN A 14 0.84 -18.07 11.43
C GLN A 14 -0.23 -17.01 11.71
N ALA A 15 -1.52 -17.38 11.65
CA ALA A 15 -2.64 -16.52 12.02
C ALA A 15 -2.57 -16.12 13.50
N ARG A 16 -2.16 -17.04 14.39
CA ARG A 16 -1.99 -16.77 15.81
C ARG A 16 -0.89 -15.73 16.05
N ARG A 17 0.29 -15.91 15.48
CA ARG A 17 1.42 -14.97 15.62
C ARG A 17 1.06 -13.57 15.13
N LEU A 18 0.37 -13.49 13.98
CA LEU A 18 -0.09 -12.22 13.44
C LEU A 18 -1.12 -11.55 14.35
N ALA A 19 -2.07 -12.34 14.91
CA ALA A 19 -3.04 -11.84 15.86
C ALA A 19 -2.37 -11.32 17.14
N ASP A 20 -1.39 -12.03 17.68
CA ASP A 20 -0.64 -11.60 18.88
C ASP A 20 0.12 -10.29 18.61
N THR A 21 0.72 -10.12 17.42
CA THR A 21 1.39 -8.88 17.02
C THR A 21 0.41 -7.73 16.88
N PHE A 22 -0.74 -7.94 16.23
CA PHE A 22 -1.78 -6.94 16.06
C PHE A 22 -2.34 -6.47 17.42
N ILE A 23 -2.64 -7.41 18.32
CA ILE A 23 -3.08 -7.10 19.68
C ILE A 23 -2.05 -6.27 20.44
N GLY A 24 -0.77 -6.59 20.30
CA GLY A 24 0.31 -5.80 20.91
C GLY A 24 0.27 -4.33 20.50
N ARG A 25 0.05 -4.03 19.21
CA ARG A 25 -0.11 -2.66 18.72
C ARG A 25 -1.38 -1.98 19.24
N LEU A 26 -2.50 -2.68 19.18
CA LEU A 26 -3.77 -2.15 19.69
C LEU A 26 -3.71 -1.81 21.17
N THR A 27 -2.99 -2.62 21.94
CA THR A 27 -2.76 -2.37 23.38
C THR A 27 -1.95 -1.08 23.59
N GLN A 28 -0.94 -0.82 22.76
CA GLN A 28 -0.18 0.43 22.80
C GLN A 28 -1.05 1.65 22.46
N SER A 29 -2.09 1.45 21.65
CA SER A 29 -3.09 2.47 21.30
C SER A 29 -4.27 2.56 22.30
N GLY A 30 -4.17 1.92 23.47
CA GLY A 30 -5.17 2.02 24.55
C GLY A 30 -6.31 1.01 24.48
N TYR A 31 -6.32 0.08 23.51
CA TYR A 31 -7.32 -0.99 23.45
C TYR A 31 -6.97 -2.12 24.41
N THR A 32 -7.99 -2.71 25.02
CA THR A 32 -7.89 -4.04 25.61
C THR A 32 -8.27 -5.08 24.55
N ALA A 33 -7.28 -5.81 24.05
CA ALA A 33 -7.48 -6.75 22.96
C ALA A 33 -7.05 -8.17 23.36
N THR A 34 -7.77 -9.19 22.91
CA THR A 34 -7.47 -10.60 23.21
C THR A 34 -7.64 -11.48 21.98
N VAL A 35 -6.74 -12.48 21.84
CA VAL A 35 -6.90 -13.55 20.85
C VAL A 35 -7.84 -14.60 21.42
N GLY A 36 -8.94 -14.85 20.70
CA GLY A 36 -9.93 -15.85 21.04
C GLY A 36 -9.68 -17.22 20.40
N ALA A 37 -10.75 -18.00 20.28
CA ALA A 37 -10.70 -19.34 19.75
C ALA A 37 -10.20 -19.39 18.28
N PRO A 38 -9.50 -20.46 17.90
CA PRO A 38 -9.14 -20.70 16.51
C PRO A 38 -10.41 -20.96 15.67
N VAL A 39 -10.38 -20.51 14.43
CA VAL A 39 -11.35 -20.83 13.38
C VAL A 39 -10.60 -21.41 12.19
N ASN A 40 -11.31 -21.90 11.17
CA ASN A 40 -10.67 -22.40 9.96
C ASN A 40 -9.77 -21.30 9.33
N TYR A 41 -8.48 -21.57 9.28
CA TYR A 41 -7.44 -20.66 8.75
C TYR A 41 -7.30 -19.31 9.49
N GLY A 42 -7.75 -19.20 10.76
CA GLY A 42 -7.71 -17.92 11.45
C GLY A 42 -7.90 -18.01 12.97
N HIS A 43 -7.95 -16.83 13.58
CA HIS A 43 -8.26 -16.65 15.01
C HIS A 43 -9.26 -15.52 15.20
N LYS A 44 -10.17 -15.71 16.16
CA LYS A 44 -11.01 -14.59 16.63
C LYS A 44 -10.17 -13.59 17.40
N VAL A 45 -10.55 -12.32 17.29
CA VAL A 45 -9.97 -11.21 18.04
C VAL A 45 -11.11 -10.44 18.68
N SER A 46 -10.98 -10.13 19.96
CA SER A 46 -11.93 -9.32 20.71
C SER A 46 -11.25 -8.02 21.13
N LEU A 47 -11.95 -6.90 20.96
CA LEU A 47 -11.44 -5.54 21.14
C LEU A 47 -12.37 -4.77 22.09
N ALA A 48 -11.84 -4.21 23.18
CA ALA A 48 -12.56 -3.32 24.06
C ALA A 48 -11.76 -2.02 24.26
N HIS A 49 -12.45 -0.91 24.42
CA HIS A 49 -11.87 0.40 24.74
C HIS A 49 -12.89 1.20 25.57
N PRO A 50 -12.46 2.06 26.51
CA PRO A 50 -13.40 2.85 27.32
C PRO A 50 -14.39 3.71 26.53
N SER A 51 -14.01 4.14 25.32
CA SER A 51 -14.89 4.90 24.41
C SER A 51 -15.85 4.03 23.59
N LEU A 52 -15.74 2.71 23.66
CA LEU A 52 -16.60 1.81 22.90
C LEU A 52 -17.82 1.39 23.73
N PRO A 53 -19.01 1.34 23.14
CA PRO A 53 -20.25 0.97 23.86
C PRO A 53 -20.28 -0.53 24.23
N HIS A 54 -19.46 -1.36 23.58
CA HIS A 54 -19.38 -2.81 23.80
C HIS A 54 -18.08 -3.36 23.21
N THR A 55 -17.76 -4.60 23.55
CA THR A 55 -16.64 -5.34 22.95
C THR A 55 -16.93 -5.65 21.48
N LEU A 56 -16.00 -5.31 20.62
CA LEU A 56 -16.05 -5.62 19.19
C LEU A 56 -15.37 -6.95 18.92
N HIS A 57 -15.84 -7.68 17.91
CA HIS A 57 -15.29 -8.95 17.50
C HIS A 57 -14.91 -8.94 16.02
N ALA A 58 -13.78 -9.56 15.72
CA ALA A 58 -13.31 -9.75 14.37
C ALA A 58 -12.64 -11.12 14.21
N VAL A 59 -12.38 -11.52 12.99
CA VAL A 59 -11.58 -12.71 12.67
C VAL A 59 -10.40 -12.30 11.80
N LEU A 60 -9.24 -12.78 12.17
CA LEU A 60 -8.03 -12.66 11.41
C LEU A 60 -7.77 -13.98 10.70
N TYR A 61 -7.79 -13.97 9.37
CA TYR A 61 -7.53 -15.13 8.52
C TYR A 61 -6.16 -15.06 7.87
N VAL A 62 -5.47 -16.20 7.79
CA VAL A 62 -4.26 -16.38 6.99
C VAL A 62 -4.50 -17.50 6.00
N GLY A 63 -4.80 -17.15 4.76
CA GLY A 63 -4.92 -18.09 3.65
C GLY A 63 -3.61 -18.25 2.89
N LYS A 64 -3.63 -19.09 1.85
CA LYS A 64 -2.46 -19.34 1.02
C LYS A 64 -2.01 -18.08 0.27
N ASP A 65 -2.98 -17.33 -0.25
CA ASP A 65 -2.74 -16.19 -1.14
C ASP A 65 -3.31 -14.87 -0.59
N LYS A 66 -3.99 -14.91 0.55
CA LYS A 66 -4.64 -13.73 1.14
C LYS A 66 -4.69 -13.82 2.65
N THR A 67 -4.25 -12.74 3.31
CA THR A 67 -4.47 -12.50 4.74
C THR A 67 -5.53 -11.41 4.88
N SER A 68 -6.46 -11.58 5.81
CA SER A 68 -7.56 -10.62 5.97
C SER A 68 -8.00 -10.47 7.43
N PHE A 69 -8.41 -9.27 7.78
CA PHE A 69 -9.06 -8.91 9.03
C PHE A 69 -10.53 -8.61 8.72
N VAL A 70 -11.45 -9.35 9.33
CA VAL A 70 -12.89 -9.31 9.01
C VAL A 70 -13.70 -9.05 10.26
N LYS A 71 -14.46 -7.95 10.29
CA LYS A 71 -15.35 -7.64 11.41
C LYS A 71 -16.49 -8.65 11.56
N GLU A 72 -16.80 -9.03 12.80
CA GLU A 72 -17.99 -9.81 13.12
C GLU A 72 -19.10 -8.88 13.62
N GLY A 73 -20.32 -9.06 13.11
CA GLY A 73 -21.49 -8.26 13.50
C GLY A 73 -21.59 -6.90 12.79
N LYS A 74 -22.70 -6.21 13.06
CA LYS A 74 -23.06 -4.94 12.40
C LYS A 74 -22.81 -3.69 13.27
N ASN A 75 -22.57 -3.87 14.57
CA ASN A 75 -22.51 -2.78 15.55
C ASN A 75 -21.10 -2.20 15.73
N TRP A 76 -20.39 -2.00 14.64
CA TRP A 76 -19.11 -1.30 14.67
C TRP A 76 -19.33 0.21 14.54
N PRO A 77 -18.65 1.03 15.35
CA PRO A 77 -18.68 2.47 15.17
C PRO A 77 -18.23 2.88 13.76
N ASP A 78 -18.84 3.93 13.22
CA ASP A 78 -18.51 4.43 11.89
C ASP A 78 -17.03 4.79 11.77
N GLY A 79 -16.40 4.34 10.70
CA GLY A 79 -14.99 4.58 10.40
C GLY A 79 -13.98 3.76 11.23
N LEU A 80 -14.38 3.23 12.40
CA LEU A 80 -13.43 2.51 13.27
C LEU A 80 -12.88 1.23 12.62
N TYR A 81 -13.72 0.50 11.88
CA TYR A 81 -13.27 -0.70 11.18
C TYR A 81 -12.19 -0.38 10.15
N ASP A 82 -12.35 0.71 9.43
CA ASP A 82 -11.40 1.12 8.38
C ASP A 82 -10.05 1.54 8.98
N VAL A 83 -10.07 2.25 10.11
CA VAL A 83 -8.87 2.59 10.88
C VAL A 83 -8.14 1.33 11.36
N LEU A 84 -8.86 0.38 11.95
CA LEU A 84 -8.24 -0.87 12.44
C LEU A 84 -7.81 -1.78 11.30
N LEU A 85 -8.49 -1.75 10.17
CA LEU A 85 -8.09 -2.48 8.96
C LEU A 85 -6.81 -1.89 8.38
N GLN A 86 -6.67 -0.57 8.37
CA GLN A 86 -5.45 0.12 7.96
C GLN A 86 -4.28 -0.26 8.89
N GLU A 87 -4.48 -0.18 10.20
CA GLU A 87 -3.47 -0.59 11.19
C GLU A 87 -3.06 -2.07 11.02
N PHE A 88 -4.03 -2.93 10.74
CA PHE A 88 -3.76 -4.34 10.43
C PHE A 88 -2.94 -4.50 9.14
N HIS A 89 -3.25 -3.74 8.11
CA HIS A 89 -2.51 -3.80 6.84
C HIS A 89 -1.05 -3.36 7.00
N THR A 90 -0.76 -2.41 7.90
CA THR A 90 0.64 -2.04 8.19
C THR A 90 1.47 -3.19 8.77
N LEU A 91 0.84 -4.17 9.43
CA LEU A 91 1.51 -5.38 9.91
C LEU A 91 1.84 -6.37 8.81
N LEU A 92 1.09 -6.34 7.72
CA LEU A 92 1.30 -7.22 6.56
C LEU A 92 2.38 -6.69 5.63
N LEU A 93 2.78 -5.42 5.82
CA LEU A 93 3.93 -4.89 5.11
C LEU A 93 5.11 -5.80 5.36
N PRO A 94 5.89 -6.13 4.34
CA PRO A 94 7.11 -6.85 4.55
C PRO A 94 7.92 -6.08 5.61
N HIS A 95 8.06 -6.69 6.80
CA HIS A 95 9.00 -6.17 7.80
C HIS A 95 10.34 -6.01 7.09
N PRO A 96 11.16 -5.04 7.50
CA PRO A 96 12.44 -4.87 6.88
C PRO A 96 13.13 -6.23 6.87
N MET A 97 13.11 -6.88 5.71
CA MET A 97 14.04 -7.97 5.44
C MET A 97 15.42 -7.43 5.80
N PRO A 98 16.33 -8.26 6.37
CA PRO A 98 17.67 -7.81 6.66
C PRO A 98 18.15 -7.07 5.41
N LEU A 99 18.41 -5.80 5.57
CA LEU A 99 18.79 -4.83 4.58
C LEU A 99 19.53 -5.48 3.39
N VAL A 100 18.82 -5.72 2.30
CA VAL A 100 19.51 -5.51 1.01
C VAL A 100 19.86 -4.04 1.07
N ALA A 101 21.15 -3.75 1.10
CA ALA A 101 21.66 -2.42 1.33
C ALA A 101 20.82 -1.43 0.51
N PRO A 102 20.23 -0.40 1.14
CA PRO A 102 19.48 0.58 0.40
C PRO A 102 20.37 1.04 -0.73
N ILE A 103 19.84 1.09 -1.96
CA ILE A 103 20.58 1.72 -3.06
C ILE A 103 21.04 3.05 -2.49
N THR A 104 22.34 3.24 -2.41
CA THR A 104 22.99 4.31 -1.65
C THR A 104 22.33 5.63 -1.97
N GLN A 105 21.57 6.18 -1.03
CA GLN A 105 21.06 7.54 -1.16
C GLN A 105 22.23 8.48 -0.96
N ALA A 106 22.40 9.45 -1.85
CA ALA A 106 23.31 10.54 -1.58
C ALA A 106 22.83 11.26 -0.30
N ALA A 107 23.73 11.63 0.58
CA ALA A 107 23.39 12.31 1.83
C ALA A 107 22.49 13.53 1.55
N GLY A 108 21.33 13.60 2.21
CA GLY A 108 20.36 14.67 2.04
C GLY A 108 19.44 14.57 0.80
N SER A 109 19.51 13.50 -0.01
CA SER A 109 18.61 13.33 -1.16
C SER A 109 17.20 12.91 -0.72
N THR A 110 16.20 13.48 -1.40
CA THR A 110 14.81 13.04 -1.26
C THR A 110 14.51 12.01 -2.35
N VAL A 111 13.98 10.87 -1.97
CA VAL A 111 13.64 9.76 -2.87
C VAL A 111 12.15 9.46 -2.75
N ALA A 112 11.47 9.27 -3.87
CA ALA A 112 10.10 8.77 -3.92
C ALA A 112 10.07 7.38 -4.56
N TYR A 113 9.37 6.44 -3.93
CA TYR A 113 8.92 5.21 -4.58
C TYR A 113 7.50 5.40 -5.08
N VAL A 114 7.20 4.88 -6.24
CA VAL A 114 5.87 4.96 -6.86
C VAL A 114 5.46 3.61 -7.44
N ASP A 115 4.18 3.29 -7.33
CA ASP A 115 3.61 2.11 -7.98
C ASP A 115 2.13 2.32 -8.32
N GLY A 116 1.64 1.50 -9.25
CA GLY A 116 0.26 1.44 -9.69
C GLY A 116 -0.26 0.02 -9.80
N SER A 117 -1.49 -0.19 -9.42
CA SER A 117 -2.17 -1.48 -9.50
C SER A 117 -3.50 -1.37 -10.22
N TYR A 118 -3.96 -2.48 -10.79
CA TYR A 118 -5.26 -2.59 -11.44
C TYR A 118 -6.03 -3.78 -10.87
N CYS A 119 -7.28 -3.55 -10.52
CA CYS A 119 -8.19 -4.59 -10.07
C CYS A 119 -9.53 -4.45 -10.82
N GLU A 120 -10.05 -5.57 -11.29
CA GLU A 120 -11.38 -5.66 -11.89
C GLU A 120 -12.19 -6.71 -11.12
N GLN A 121 -13.27 -6.29 -10.50
CA GLN A 121 -14.19 -7.14 -9.75
C GLN A 121 -15.63 -6.75 -10.10
N ASP A 122 -16.49 -7.76 -10.37
CA ASP A 122 -17.90 -7.57 -10.65
C ASP A 122 -18.21 -6.51 -11.72
N HIS A 123 -17.42 -6.49 -12.80
CA HIS A 123 -17.46 -5.51 -13.89
C HIS A 123 -17.11 -4.07 -13.49
N ASN A 124 -16.58 -3.85 -12.30
CA ASN A 124 -16.04 -2.58 -11.87
C ASN A 124 -14.51 -2.63 -11.89
N ALA A 125 -13.92 -1.71 -12.62
CA ALA A 125 -12.47 -1.61 -12.74
C ALA A 125 -11.94 -0.43 -11.92
N HIS A 126 -10.93 -0.68 -11.11
CA HIS A 126 -10.30 0.31 -10.26
C HIS A 126 -8.78 0.27 -10.43
N ILE A 127 -8.18 1.44 -10.35
CA ILE A 127 -6.75 1.63 -10.44
C ILE A 127 -6.27 2.14 -9.09
N GLY A 128 -5.42 1.38 -8.43
CA GLY A 128 -4.73 1.82 -7.25
C GLY A 128 -3.43 2.54 -7.59
N TRP A 129 -3.03 3.45 -6.75
CA TRP A 129 -1.77 4.15 -6.81
C TRP A 129 -1.21 4.33 -5.41
N ALA A 130 0.12 4.37 -5.30
CA ALA A 130 0.80 4.68 -4.05
C ALA A 130 2.13 5.37 -4.33
N PHE A 131 2.53 6.24 -3.40
CA PHE A 131 3.89 6.75 -3.31
C PHE A 131 4.35 6.82 -1.85
N GLU A 132 5.65 6.72 -1.63
CA GLU A 132 6.31 7.02 -0.37
C GLU A 132 7.53 7.89 -0.59
N ILE A 133 7.72 8.86 0.30
CA ILE A 133 8.86 9.76 0.32
C ILE A 133 9.86 9.30 1.38
N TRP A 134 11.11 9.21 1.00
CA TRP A 134 12.20 8.72 1.83
C TRP A 134 13.33 9.73 1.93
N ARG A 135 13.85 9.89 3.14
CA ARG A 135 15.10 10.63 3.42
C ARG A 135 15.97 9.81 4.36
N GLU A 136 17.27 9.76 4.11
CA GLU A 136 18.25 9.07 4.98
C GLU A 136 17.84 7.61 5.32
N GLY A 137 17.19 6.93 4.37
CA GLY A 137 16.74 5.54 4.54
C GLY A 137 15.47 5.36 5.37
N GLN A 138 14.77 6.44 5.70
CA GLN A 138 13.51 6.40 6.44
C GLN A 138 12.36 6.95 5.58
N SER A 139 11.20 6.31 5.66
CA SER A 139 9.95 6.87 5.12
C SER A 139 9.53 8.05 6.00
N ILE A 140 9.28 9.19 5.37
CA ILE A 140 8.89 10.43 6.05
C ILE A 140 7.49 10.89 5.69
N ASP A 141 6.93 10.40 4.57
CA ASP A 141 5.58 10.70 4.12
C ASP A 141 5.17 9.70 3.03
N GLY A 142 3.88 9.60 2.74
CA GLY A 142 3.37 8.78 1.66
C GLY A 142 1.85 8.76 1.62
N GLN A 143 1.30 8.42 0.47
CA GLN A 143 -0.13 8.30 0.25
C GLN A 143 -0.45 7.17 -0.71
N ALA A 144 -1.64 6.62 -0.58
CA ALA A 144 -2.20 5.70 -1.56
C ALA A 144 -3.70 5.94 -1.74
N GLY A 145 -4.23 5.60 -2.89
CA GLY A 145 -5.65 5.74 -3.18
C GLY A 145 -6.05 5.06 -4.48
N SER A 146 -7.32 5.17 -4.83
CA SER A 146 -7.87 4.60 -6.06
C SER A 146 -8.47 5.67 -6.97
N ILE A 147 -8.40 5.40 -8.27
CA ILE A 147 -9.07 6.17 -9.33
C ILE A 147 -9.86 5.24 -10.23
N SER A 148 -11.00 5.73 -10.73
CA SER A 148 -11.88 4.96 -11.65
C SER A 148 -12.28 5.77 -12.88
N HIS A 149 -11.46 6.78 -13.26
CA HIS A 149 -11.76 7.62 -14.41
C HIS A 149 -11.61 6.84 -15.74
N PRO A 150 -12.55 6.93 -16.67
CA PRO A 150 -12.52 6.17 -17.93
C PRO A 150 -11.22 6.31 -18.75
N ASP A 151 -10.65 7.52 -18.83
CA ASP A 151 -9.38 7.75 -19.53
C ASP A 151 -8.19 7.01 -18.91
N ALA A 152 -8.27 6.72 -17.61
CA ALA A 152 -7.24 6.01 -16.87
C ALA A 152 -7.38 4.48 -17.02
N LEU A 153 -8.61 3.98 -17.08
CA LEU A 153 -8.90 2.53 -17.12
C LEU A 153 -8.24 1.83 -18.32
N SER A 154 -8.12 2.52 -19.46
CA SER A 154 -7.47 1.98 -20.66
C SER A 154 -5.98 1.67 -20.48
N LEU A 155 -5.31 2.33 -19.54
CA LEU A 155 -3.89 2.14 -19.22
C LEU A 155 -3.65 1.23 -18.00
N ARG A 156 -4.71 0.80 -17.31
CA ARG A 156 -4.64 -0.12 -16.16
C ARG A 156 -3.67 0.37 -15.09
N ASN A 157 -2.79 -0.52 -14.58
CA ASN A 157 -1.78 -0.19 -13.57
C ASN A 157 -0.90 1.01 -13.95
N VAL A 158 -0.56 1.17 -15.23
CA VAL A 158 0.29 2.28 -15.70
C VAL A 158 -0.35 3.65 -15.43
N ALA A 159 -1.69 3.76 -15.47
CA ALA A 159 -2.36 4.99 -15.08
C ALA A 159 -2.21 5.30 -13.58
N GLY A 160 -2.16 4.27 -12.75
CA GLY A 160 -1.86 4.39 -11.31
C GLY A 160 -0.45 4.92 -11.07
N GLU A 161 0.54 4.35 -11.76
CA GLU A 161 1.93 4.82 -11.69
C GLU A 161 2.07 6.30 -12.14
N CYS A 162 1.44 6.68 -13.26
CA CYS A 162 1.39 8.07 -13.68
C CYS A 162 0.76 8.98 -12.62
N HIS A 163 -0.30 8.51 -11.96
CA HIS A 163 -0.97 9.28 -10.90
C HIS A 163 -0.09 9.39 -9.66
N ALA A 164 0.57 8.32 -9.25
CA ALA A 164 1.51 8.33 -8.12
C ALA A 164 2.64 9.36 -8.34
N VAL A 165 3.24 9.42 -9.53
CA VAL A 165 4.22 10.47 -9.87
C VAL A 165 3.61 11.87 -9.76
N GLU A 166 2.39 12.08 -10.25
CA GLU A 166 1.71 13.38 -10.14
C GLU A 166 1.49 13.79 -8.68
N GLN A 167 1.16 12.84 -7.80
CA GLN A 167 1.02 13.10 -6.36
C GLN A 167 2.38 13.43 -5.70
N VAL A 168 3.46 12.76 -6.12
CA VAL A 168 4.83 13.13 -5.70
C VAL A 168 5.15 14.57 -6.08
N LEU A 169 4.78 15.02 -7.27
CA LEU A 169 5.01 16.40 -7.69
C LEU A 169 4.18 17.41 -6.88
N GLU A 170 2.94 17.09 -6.54
CA GLU A 170 2.13 17.91 -5.63
C GLU A 170 2.74 17.96 -4.22
N TRP A 171 3.25 16.83 -3.73
CA TRP A 171 4.01 16.78 -2.47
C TRP A 171 5.25 17.68 -2.53
N CYS A 172 6.04 17.60 -3.61
CA CYS A 172 7.21 18.46 -3.80
C CYS A 172 6.83 19.94 -3.74
N ARG A 173 5.74 20.33 -4.39
CA ARG A 173 5.22 21.71 -4.38
C ARG A 173 4.81 22.15 -2.96
N ALA A 174 4.17 21.29 -2.20
CA ALA A 174 3.71 21.59 -0.84
C ALA A 174 4.87 21.71 0.17
N HIS A 175 6.02 21.08 -0.13
CA HIS A 175 7.18 21.01 0.77
C HIS A 175 8.43 21.74 0.22
N ASP A 176 8.26 22.61 -0.77
CA ASP A 176 9.35 23.37 -1.41
C ASP A 176 10.52 22.47 -1.88
N CYS A 177 10.21 21.24 -2.29
CA CYS A 177 11.18 20.26 -2.77
C CYS A 177 11.42 20.47 -4.26
N THR A 178 12.59 20.97 -4.63
CA THR A 178 12.94 21.28 -6.03
C THR A 178 13.66 20.15 -6.75
N ASP A 179 14.16 19.15 -6.00
CA ASP A 179 14.95 18.05 -6.52
C ASP A 179 14.50 16.72 -5.87
N ILE A 180 14.16 15.73 -6.68
CA ILE A 180 13.72 14.43 -6.19
C ILE A 180 14.22 13.29 -7.09
N GLU A 181 14.60 12.17 -6.48
CA GLU A 181 14.80 10.91 -7.19
C GLU A 181 13.48 10.12 -7.16
N ILE A 182 12.95 9.75 -8.34
CA ILE A 182 11.76 8.88 -8.43
C ILE A 182 12.21 7.47 -8.84
N ARG A 183 11.91 6.50 -7.99
CA ARG A 183 12.16 5.07 -8.20
C ARG A 183 10.88 4.37 -8.65
N PHE A 184 10.97 3.67 -9.77
CA PHE A 184 9.83 3.10 -10.48
C PHE A 184 10.23 1.83 -11.23
N ASP A 185 9.28 0.94 -11.50
CA ASP A 185 9.55 -0.31 -12.23
C ASP A 185 9.03 -0.30 -13.69
N TYR A 186 8.14 0.61 -14.07
CA TYR A 186 7.66 0.74 -15.44
C TYR A 186 8.40 1.83 -16.24
N THR A 187 9.23 1.38 -17.17
CA THR A 187 10.11 2.26 -17.98
C THR A 187 9.40 3.43 -18.70
N GLY A 188 8.13 3.26 -19.06
CA GLY A 188 7.34 4.27 -19.76
C GLY A 188 7.23 5.61 -19.05
N LEU A 189 7.25 5.63 -17.70
CA LEU A 189 7.15 6.87 -16.93
C LEU A 189 8.23 7.88 -17.31
N ALA A 190 9.50 7.46 -17.25
CA ALA A 190 10.62 8.32 -17.62
C ALA A 190 10.65 8.68 -19.11
N HIS A 191 10.32 7.73 -19.98
CA HIS A 191 10.33 7.96 -21.42
C HIS A 191 9.25 8.95 -21.88
N TRP A 192 8.07 8.90 -21.28
CA TRP A 192 7.02 9.90 -21.56
C TRP A 192 7.37 11.26 -20.97
N ALA A 193 7.87 11.30 -19.75
CA ALA A 193 8.30 12.53 -19.10
C ALA A 193 9.38 13.26 -19.91
N ASN A 194 10.39 12.53 -20.39
CA ASN A 194 11.51 13.07 -21.15
C ASN A 194 11.20 13.26 -22.66
N GLY A 195 10.00 12.84 -23.10
CA GLY A 195 9.57 12.96 -24.50
C GLY A 195 10.24 12.00 -25.48
N THR A 196 10.97 10.98 -25.01
CA THR A 196 11.59 9.95 -25.84
C THR A 196 10.59 8.94 -26.39
N TRP A 197 9.46 8.74 -25.70
CA TRP A 197 8.31 8.01 -26.22
C TRP A 197 7.16 8.95 -26.56
N ARG A 198 6.43 8.61 -27.62
CA ARG A 198 5.21 9.35 -28.01
C ARG A 198 4.10 9.08 -27.01
N THR A 199 3.35 10.11 -26.66
CA THR A 199 2.16 10.04 -25.82
C THR A 199 0.93 10.03 -26.71
N ASN A 200 0.32 8.84 -26.90
CA ASN A 200 -0.84 8.68 -27.78
C ASN A 200 -2.18 8.75 -27.04
N ALA A 201 -2.19 8.38 -25.75
CA ALA A 201 -3.38 8.45 -24.91
C ALA A 201 -3.48 9.81 -24.20
N VAL A 202 -4.70 10.31 -24.04
CA VAL A 202 -4.98 11.56 -23.30
C VAL A 202 -4.33 11.57 -21.92
N ARG A 203 -4.39 10.44 -21.23
CA ARG A 203 -3.80 10.28 -19.88
C ARG A 203 -2.28 10.47 -19.89
N THR A 204 -1.56 9.87 -20.87
CA THR A 204 -0.10 10.02 -20.98
C THR A 204 0.33 11.41 -21.45
N GLN A 205 -0.49 12.08 -22.26
CA GLN A 205 -0.27 13.47 -22.64
C GLN A 205 -0.35 14.41 -21.42
N ARG A 206 -1.42 14.29 -20.62
CA ARG A 206 -1.58 15.04 -19.38
C ARG A 206 -0.45 14.78 -18.38
N TYR A 207 -0.04 13.53 -18.24
CA TYR A 207 1.09 13.15 -17.40
C TYR A 207 2.37 13.90 -17.81
N ARG A 208 2.72 13.85 -19.10
CA ARG A 208 3.88 14.56 -19.65
C ARG A 208 3.81 16.06 -19.41
N GLU A 209 2.65 16.68 -19.64
CA GLU A 209 2.43 18.11 -19.41
C GLU A 209 2.61 18.48 -17.95
N ARG A 210 2.07 17.68 -17.01
CA ARG A 210 2.22 17.91 -15.58
C ARG A 210 3.67 17.79 -15.13
N VAL A 211 4.39 16.76 -15.59
CA VAL A 211 5.82 16.62 -15.28
C VAL A 211 6.61 17.83 -15.82
N ALA A 212 6.38 18.22 -17.06
CA ALA A 212 7.10 19.36 -17.68
C ALA A 212 6.81 20.70 -17.00
N SER A 213 5.60 20.91 -16.49
CA SER A 213 5.18 22.15 -15.83
C SER A 213 5.45 22.18 -14.32
N SER A 214 5.92 21.09 -13.72
CA SER A 214 6.10 20.98 -12.27
C SER A 214 7.17 21.90 -11.69
N GLY A 215 8.20 22.24 -12.50
CA GLY A 215 9.39 22.96 -12.02
C GLY A 215 10.33 22.12 -11.16
N VAL A 216 10.01 20.84 -10.92
CA VAL A 216 10.81 19.92 -10.11
C VAL A 216 11.85 19.23 -10.99
N ARG A 217 13.09 19.18 -10.54
CA ARG A 217 14.16 18.41 -11.17
C ARG A 217 14.05 16.96 -10.72
N ILE A 218 13.77 16.04 -11.66
CA ILE A 218 13.54 14.64 -11.38
C ILE A 218 14.73 13.81 -11.86
N THR A 219 15.31 13.02 -10.96
CA THR A 219 16.20 11.92 -11.30
C THR A 219 15.37 10.65 -11.41
N TRP A 220 15.34 10.05 -12.59
CA TRP A 220 14.57 8.84 -12.86
C TRP A 220 15.44 7.61 -12.63
N THR A 221 15.11 6.79 -11.63
CA THR A 221 15.83 5.56 -11.30
C THR A 221 14.91 4.36 -11.49
N LYS A 222 15.16 3.62 -12.59
CA LYS A 222 14.45 2.36 -12.81
C LYS A 222 14.95 1.29 -11.86
N ILE A 223 14.04 0.70 -11.11
CA ILE A 223 14.30 -0.46 -10.27
C ILE A 223 13.75 -1.74 -10.93
N GLN A 224 14.22 -2.88 -10.45
CA GLN A 224 13.70 -4.16 -10.92
C GLN A 224 12.45 -4.53 -10.12
N ALA A 225 11.36 -4.82 -10.82
CA ALA A 225 10.13 -5.32 -10.18
C ALA A 225 10.43 -6.56 -9.30
N HIS A 226 9.81 -6.63 -8.12
CA HIS A 226 9.87 -7.77 -7.21
C HIS A 226 11.29 -8.24 -6.80
N ASN A 227 12.27 -7.37 -6.80
CA ASN A 227 13.64 -7.70 -6.39
C ASN A 227 13.87 -7.63 -4.87
N GLY A 228 12.80 -7.39 -4.08
CA GLY A 228 12.88 -7.28 -2.63
C GLY A 228 13.32 -5.92 -2.10
N GLU A 229 13.39 -4.88 -2.94
CA GLU A 229 13.62 -3.52 -2.49
C GLU A 229 12.44 -3.05 -1.63
N TYR A 230 12.73 -2.71 -0.36
CA TYR A 230 11.69 -2.51 0.66
C TYR A 230 10.70 -1.40 0.29
N GLY A 231 11.18 -0.23 -0.15
CA GLY A 231 10.30 0.88 -0.56
C GLY A 231 9.38 0.51 -1.71
N ASN A 232 9.88 -0.24 -2.71
CA ASN A 232 9.05 -0.71 -3.81
C ASN A 232 7.99 -1.72 -3.36
N ALA A 233 8.36 -2.65 -2.48
CA ALA A 233 7.42 -3.64 -1.95
C ALA A 233 6.28 -2.99 -1.14
N ARG A 234 6.56 -1.87 -0.46
CA ARG A 234 5.56 -1.10 0.28
C ARG A 234 4.56 -0.43 -0.66
N VAL A 235 5.03 0.34 -1.64
CA VAL A 235 4.13 1.04 -2.58
C VAL A 235 3.32 0.06 -3.44
N ASP A 236 3.90 -1.08 -3.86
CA ASP A 236 3.18 -2.18 -4.53
C ASP A 236 2.03 -2.72 -3.64
N PHE A 237 2.32 -2.96 -2.36
CA PHE A 237 1.30 -3.41 -1.42
C PHE A 237 0.15 -2.40 -1.30
N PHE A 238 0.45 -1.12 -1.07
CA PHE A 238 -0.58 -0.08 -0.90
C PHE A 238 -1.35 0.19 -2.18
N ALA A 239 -0.71 0.22 -3.34
CA ALA A 239 -1.37 0.38 -4.62
C ALA A 239 -2.37 -0.76 -4.89
N ARG A 240 -1.98 -2.02 -4.61
CA ARG A 240 -2.91 -3.17 -4.72
C ARG A 240 -4.08 -3.07 -3.76
N HIS A 241 -3.84 -2.69 -2.50
CA HIS A 241 -4.89 -2.53 -1.51
C HIS A 241 -5.87 -1.44 -1.90
N ALA A 242 -5.38 -0.30 -2.37
CA ALA A 242 -6.19 0.80 -2.85
C ALA A 242 -7.06 0.39 -4.06
N ALA A 243 -6.50 -0.38 -5.01
CA ALA A 243 -7.25 -0.90 -6.15
C ALA A 243 -8.37 -1.88 -5.74
N THR A 244 -8.08 -2.75 -4.75
CA THR A 244 -9.00 -3.85 -4.38
C THR A 244 -10.11 -3.40 -3.42
N ASN A 245 -9.80 -2.52 -2.47
CA ASN A 245 -10.70 -2.15 -1.39
C ASN A 245 -11.26 -0.73 -1.54
N HIS A 246 -10.86 0.01 -2.57
CA HIS A 246 -11.26 1.40 -2.82
C HIS A 246 -10.93 2.34 -1.64
N VAL A 247 -9.86 2.04 -0.92
CA VAL A 247 -9.44 2.78 0.28
C VAL A 247 -8.47 3.88 -0.11
N PHE A 248 -8.57 5.00 0.58
CA PHE A 248 -7.59 6.07 0.54
C PHE A 248 -6.74 6.04 1.82
N PHE A 249 -5.44 6.05 1.68
CA PHE A 249 -4.48 6.14 2.77
C PHE A 249 -3.83 7.53 2.70
N PRO A 250 -4.20 8.46 3.59
CA PRO A 250 -3.68 9.83 3.56
C PRO A 250 -2.22 9.92 4.04
N GLU A 251 -1.80 8.95 4.84
CA GLU A 251 -0.44 8.84 5.41
C GLU A 251 -0.01 7.37 5.40
N LEU A 252 1.22 7.07 4.98
CA LEU A 252 1.80 5.71 4.92
C LEU A 252 2.98 5.53 5.87
#